data_4c57afd3f3f3b2b40ee675f7e4a48386
#
_entry.id   4c57afd3f3f3b2b40ee675f7e4a48386
#
_cell.length_a   1.000
_cell.length_b   1.000
_cell.length_c   1.000
_cell.angle_alpha   90.00
_cell.angle_beta   90.00
_cell.angle_gamma   90.00
#
_symmetry.space_group_name_H-M   'P 1'
#
loop_
_entity.id
_entity.type
_entity.pdbx_description
1 polymer ?
#
loop_
_entity_poly.entity_id
_entity_poly.type
_entity_poly.pdbx_seq_one_letter_code
_entity_poly.pdbx_strand_id
1 'polypeptide(L)'
;AVIYYSSSTSWIPEYFMDLGASDTALFDIDNLTLANSQATYDSLMNYDVFFIKGGDQWDYYNTWKNTKVEDAITDKFNQGGVIMGTSAGMAILSKLIFTAENGSVYPDDAMTDENDPDITLADDFLNIFSEYIFDTHFVERGRLGRLIPFCLNTSLSTFNNSHFKNGLGVDDRTAICIDSNNIGEVMGSAAVTI
;
A
#
# COMPACT_ATOMS: atom_id res chain seq x y z
N ALA A 1 13.98 7.02 -2.13
CA ALA A 1 14.12 5.59 -2.46
C ALA A 1 12.91 5.09 -3.26
N VAL A 2 13.13 4.29 -4.28
CA VAL A 2 12.10 3.53 -5.01
C VAL A 2 12.19 2.07 -4.56
N ILE A 3 11.15 1.58 -3.87
CA ILE A 3 11.14 0.24 -3.25
C ILE A 3 10.18 -0.65 -4.05
N TYR A 4 10.60 -1.85 -4.39
CA TYR A 4 9.80 -2.78 -5.18
C TYR A 4 10.23 -4.25 -4.98
N TYR A 5 9.40 -5.16 -5.49
CA TYR A 5 9.64 -6.59 -5.55
C TYR A 5 9.77 -7.02 -7.01
N SER A 6 10.95 -7.55 -7.36
CA SER A 6 11.26 -8.28 -8.59
C SER A 6 10.63 -7.79 -9.91
N SER A 7 10.81 -6.51 -10.26
CA SER A 7 10.36 -6.04 -11.58
C SER A 7 11.24 -4.91 -12.12
N SER A 8 11.61 -4.96 -13.38
CA SER A 8 12.44 -3.91 -13.96
C SER A 8 11.67 -2.58 -14.06
N THR A 9 12.23 -1.54 -13.46
CA THR A 9 11.67 -0.17 -13.47
C THR A 9 12.77 0.87 -13.44
N SER A 10 13.75 0.70 -14.31
CA SER A 10 14.91 1.57 -14.42
C SER A 10 14.59 3.04 -14.74
N TRP A 11 13.39 3.34 -15.26
CA TRP A 11 12.98 4.69 -15.61
C TRP A 11 12.46 5.54 -14.44
N ILE A 12 12.00 4.93 -13.34
CA ILE A 12 11.39 5.68 -12.22
C ILE A 12 12.38 6.61 -11.52
N PRO A 13 13.62 6.21 -11.23
CA PRO A 13 14.61 7.13 -10.66
C PRO A 13 14.85 8.36 -11.54
N GLU A 14 15.04 8.18 -12.84
CA GLU A 14 15.23 9.29 -13.78
C GLU A 14 14.02 10.23 -13.78
N TYR A 15 12.81 9.68 -13.78
CA TYR A 15 11.57 10.46 -13.68
C TYR A 15 11.53 11.34 -12.43
N PHE A 16 11.90 10.82 -11.26
CA PHE A 16 11.95 11.63 -10.04
C PHE A 16 13.09 12.67 -10.06
N MET A 17 14.23 12.36 -10.66
CA MET A 17 15.30 13.34 -10.87
C MET A 17 14.84 14.48 -11.78
N ASP A 18 14.12 14.20 -12.86
CA ASP A 18 13.53 15.19 -13.77
C ASP A 18 12.51 16.09 -13.06
N LEU A 19 11.84 15.57 -12.03
CA LEU A 19 10.93 16.33 -11.17
C LEU A 19 11.64 17.12 -10.05
N GLY A 20 12.97 17.04 -9.95
CA GLY A 20 13.78 17.83 -9.03
C GLY A 20 14.25 17.08 -7.79
N ALA A 21 14.14 15.77 -7.72
CA ALA A 21 14.77 15.00 -6.65
C ALA A 21 16.30 15.15 -6.73
N SER A 22 16.97 15.33 -5.59
CA SER A 22 18.42 15.52 -5.53
C SER A 22 19.18 14.22 -5.70
N ASP A 23 18.59 13.09 -5.32
CA ASP A 23 19.15 11.75 -5.44
C ASP A 23 18.03 10.71 -5.44
N THR A 24 18.23 9.59 -6.15
CA THR A 24 17.28 8.49 -6.22
C THR A 24 18.01 7.15 -6.32
N ALA A 25 17.48 6.11 -5.67
CA ALA A 25 17.97 4.75 -5.79
C ALA A 25 16.83 3.73 -5.89
N LEU A 26 17.12 2.62 -6.55
CA LEU A 26 16.27 1.45 -6.67
C LEU A 26 16.62 0.43 -5.58
N PHE A 27 15.59 -0.05 -4.89
CA PHE A 27 15.70 -1.12 -3.90
C PHE A 27 14.81 -2.28 -4.34
N ASP A 28 15.41 -3.25 -5.01
CA ASP A 28 14.76 -4.53 -5.33
C ASP A 28 14.85 -5.46 -4.13
N ILE A 29 13.74 -5.66 -3.44
CA ILE A 29 13.69 -6.42 -2.19
C ILE A 29 12.76 -7.61 -2.39
N ASP A 30 13.26 -8.61 -3.08
CA ASP A 30 12.52 -9.79 -3.56
C ASP A 30 12.68 -11.05 -2.71
N ASN A 31 13.35 -10.94 -1.57
CA ASN A 31 13.57 -12.08 -0.68
C ASN A 31 13.77 -11.65 0.78
N LEU A 32 13.51 -12.58 1.70
CA LEU A 32 13.63 -12.37 3.15
C LEU A 32 15.04 -11.96 3.61
N THR A 33 16.09 -12.38 2.93
CA THR A 33 17.47 -12.04 3.30
C THR A 33 17.70 -10.55 3.11
N LEU A 34 17.29 -9.98 1.99
CA LEU A 34 17.35 -8.55 1.72
C LEU A 34 16.38 -7.78 2.60
N ALA A 35 15.14 -8.27 2.73
CA ALA A 35 14.12 -7.61 3.54
C ALA A 35 14.52 -7.50 5.02
N ASN A 36 15.23 -8.49 5.56
CA ASN A 36 15.66 -8.50 6.97
C ASN A 36 17.12 -8.03 7.17
N SER A 37 17.75 -7.45 6.14
CA SER A 37 19.12 -6.95 6.21
C SER A 37 19.19 -5.59 6.90
N GLN A 38 20.08 -5.46 7.91
CA GLN A 38 20.39 -4.16 8.51
C GLN A 38 20.98 -3.19 7.49
N ALA A 39 21.78 -3.67 6.55
CA ALA A 39 22.35 -2.83 5.49
C ALA A 39 21.26 -2.27 4.55
N THR A 40 20.17 -3.04 4.28
CA THR A 40 19.02 -2.56 3.53
C THR A 40 18.31 -1.45 4.32
N TYR A 41 18.06 -1.66 5.60
CA TYR A 41 17.47 -0.65 6.48
C TYR A 41 18.30 0.64 6.48
N ASP A 42 19.61 0.53 6.79
CA ASP A 42 20.51 1.69 6.88
C ASP A 42 20.57 2.46 5.54
N SER A 43 20.54 1.75 4.42
CA SER A 43 20.55 2.36 3.09
C SER A 43 19.24 3.08 2.78
N LEU A 44 18.09 2.50 3.11
CA LEU A 44 16.78 3.13 2.97
C LEU A 44 16.67 4.40 3.80
N MET A 45 17.15 4.37 5.04
CA MET A 45 17.07 5.51 5.96
C MET A 45 17.85 6.75 5.51
N ASN A 46 18.72 6.65 4.50
CA ASN A 46 19.39 7.81 3.90
C ASN A 46 18.48 8.66 3.00
N TYR A 47 17.29 8.17 2.65
CA TYR A 47 16.33 8.88 1.78
C TYR A 47 15.17 9.46 2.59
N ASP A 48 14.71 10.66 2.24
CA ASP A 48 13.61 11.35 2.92
C ASP A 48 12.23 10.88 2.42
N VAL A 49 12.18 10.33 1.20
CA VAL A 49 10.96 9.93 0.51
C VAL A 49 11.07 8.47 0.08
N PHE A 50 10.07 7.66 0.43
CA PHE A 50 9.91 6.29 -0.05
C PHE A 50 8.76 6.22 -1.03
N PHE A 51 9.02 5.73 -2.23
CA PHE A 51 8.02 5.41 -3.23
C PHE A 51 7.93 3.90 -3.38
N ILE A 52 6.82 3.32 -2.95
CA ILE A 52 6.55 1.89 -3.08
C ILE A 52 5.81 1.66 -4.39
N LYS A 53 6.46 0.93 -5.28
CA LYS A 53 5.95 0.65 -6.61
C LYS A 53 4.74 -0.30 -6.57
N GLY A 54 3.96 -0.31 -7.64
CA GLY A 54 2.96 -1.35 -7.89
C GLY A 54 3.58 -2.71 -8.21
N GLY A 55 2.77 -3.73 -8.09
CA GLY A 55 3.14 -5.13 -8.30
C GLY A 55 2.05 -6.03 -7.72
N ASP A 56 2.44 -7.04 -6.98
CA ASP A 56 1.57 -7.88 -6.19
C ASP A 56 1.73 -7.53 -4.70
N GLN A 57 0.65 -7.15 -4.03
CA GLN A 57 0.68 -6.82 -2.61
C GLN A 57 0.97 -8.03 -1.72
N TRP A 58 0.68 -9.25 -2.18
CA TRP A 58 1.04 -10.47 -1.47
C TRP A 58 2.56 -10.64 -1.37
N ASP A 59 3.28 -10.35 -2.45
CA ASP A 59 4.75 -10.37 -2.44
C ASP A 59 5.31 -9.43 -1.37
N TYR A 60 4.77 -8.22 -1.26
CA TYR A 60 5.17 -7.24 -0.26
C TYR A 60 4.85 -7.71 1.16
N TYR A 61 3.60 -8.10 1.40
CA TYR A 61 3.16 -8.57 2.71
C TYR A 61 3.94 -9.80 3.17
N ASN A 62 4.03 -10.82 2.33
CA ASN A 62 4.67 -12.09 2.66
C ASN A 62 6.19 -11.97 2.85
N THR A 63 6.84 -11.03 2.15
CA THR A 63 8.30 -10.89 2.18
C THR A 63 8.78 -9.84 3.16
N TRP A 64 8.04 -8.73 3.33
CA TRP A 64 8.52 -7.59 4.13
C TRP A 64 7.98 -7.56 5.54
N LYS A 65 6.88 -8.25 5.83
CA LYS A 65 6.29 -8.29 7.17
C LYS A 65 7.26 -8.85 8.21
N ASN A 66 7.32 -8.18 9.37
CA ASN A 66 8.22 -8.49 10.49
C ASN A 66 9.72 -8.45 10.09
N THR A 67 10.10 -7.57 9.19
CA THR A 67 11.48 -7.43 8.72
C THR A 67 12.00 -6.00 8.87
N LYS A 68 13.28 -5.82 8.58
CA LYS A 68 13.94 -4.50 8.59
C LYS A 68 13.39 -3.51 7.56
N VAL A 69 12.78 -3.99 6.49
CA VAL A 69 12.10 -3.12 5.51
C VAL A 69 10.81 -2.55 6.09
N GLU A 70 10.02 -3.35 6.77
CA GLU A 70 8.84 -2.86 7.50
C GLU A 70 9.24 -1.85 8.57
N ASP A 71 10.28 -2.15 9.37
CA ASP A 71 10.86 -1.22 10.35
C ASP A 71 11.24 0.10 9.65
N ALA A 72 11.96 0.05 8.52
CA ALA A 72 12.44 1.25 7.82
C ALA A 72 11.28 2.12 7.31
N ILE A 73 10.22 1.52 6.73
CA ILE A 73 9.06 2.26 6.24
C ILE A 73 8.33 2.94 7.41
N THR A 74 8.11 2.20 8.49
CA THR A 74 7.43 2.69 9.69
C THR A 74 8.25 3.79 10.38
N ASP A 75 9.54 3.59 10.54
CA ASP A 75 10.44 4.56 11.18
C ASP A 75 10.56 5.83 10.34
N LYS A 76 10.65 5.71 9.02
CA LYS A 76 10.70 6.87 8.12
C LYS A 76 9.41 7.70 8.24
N PHE A 77 8.26 7.06 8.23
CA PHE A 77 6.97 7.73 8.44
C PHE A 77 6.92 8.45 9.80
N ASN A 78 7.29 7.76 10.89
CA ASN A 78 7.29 8.31 12.23
C ASN A 78 8.28 9.48 12.42
N GLN A 79 9.34 9.53 11.62
CA GLN A 79 10.31 10.63 11.59
C GLN A 79 9.85 11.82 10.73
N GLY A 80 8.65 11.75 10.12
CA GLY A 80 8.10 12.78 9.27
C GLY A 80 8.56 12.74 7.82
N GLY A 81 9.14 11.63 7.40
CA GLY A 81 9.43 11.35 5.98
C GLY A 81 8.15 11.09 5.18
N VAL A 82 8.24 11.19 3.87
CA VAL A 82 7.11 11.00 2.97
C VAL A 82 7.07 9.56 2.47
N ILE A 83 5.92 8.90 2.65
CA ILE A 83 5.66 7.57 2.10
C ILE A 83 4.65 7.70 0.97
N MET A 84 5.00 7.20 -0.19
CA MET A 84 4.15 7.16 -1.38
C MET A 84 3.99 5.72 -1.86
N GLY A 85 2.83 5.40 -2.39
CA GLY A 85 2.56 4.09 -2.97
C GLY A 85 1.69 4.20 -4.22
N THR A 86 1.89 3.30 -5.17
CA THR A 86 1.01 3.16 -6.33
C THR A 86 0.53 1.72 -6.45
N SER A 87 -0.75 1.51 -6.84
CA SER A 87 -1.33 0.17 -7.00
C SER A 87 -1.10 -0.69 -5.74
N ALA A 88 -0.47 -1.86 -5.85
CA ALA A 88 -0.13 -2.71 -4.70
C ALA A 88 0.67 -1.97 -3.62
N GLY A 89 1.60 -1.10 -4.00
CA GLY A 89 2.36 -0.28 -3.05
C GLY A 89 1.50 0.72 -2.27
N MET A 90 0.39 1.21 -2.84
CA MET A 90 -0.60 2.00 -2.10
C MET A 90 -1.47 1.10 -1.22
N ALA A 91 -1.92 -0.04 -1.73
CA ALA A 91 -2.83 -0.93 -1.03
C ALA A 91 -2.28 -1.44 0.32
N ILE A 92 -0.96 -1.52 0.47
CA ILE A 92 -0.32 -1.97 1.72
C ILE A 92 -0.12 -0.86 2.77
N LEU A 93 -0.41 0.41 2.48
CA LEU A 93 -0.14 1.52 3.41
C LEU A 93 -1.19 1.66 4.51
N SER A 94 -2.37 1.09 4.36
CA SER A 94 -3.41 1.08 5.38
C SER A 94 -3.17 0.00 6.44
N LYS A 95 -3.82 0.14 7.59
CA LYS A 95 -3.77 -0.88 8.63
C LYS A 95 -4.47 -2.14 8.21
N LEU A 96 -5.69 -2.02 7.71
CA LEU A 96 -6.39 -3.14 7.10
C LEU A 96 -5.99 -3.20 5.63
N ILE A 97 -5.48 -4.33 5.21
CA ILE A 97 -5.06 -4.55 3.83
C ILE A 97 -5.77 -5.77 3.23
N PHE A 98 -6.10 -5.68 1.96
CA PHE A 98 -6.41 -6.86 1.14
C PHE A 98 -5.09 -7.43 0.63
N THR A 99 -4.72 -8.61 1.12
CA THR A 99 -3.41 -9.20 0.84
C THR A 99 -3.29 -9.81 -0.56
N ALA A 100 -4.42 -10.21 -1.14
CA ALA A 100 -4.46 -10.97 -2.40
C ALA A 100 -3.67 -12.30 -2.37
N GLU A 101 -3.55 -12.95 -1.21
CA GLU A 101 -2.84 -14.22 -1.04
C GLU A 101 -3.33 -15.30 -2.02
N ASN A 102 -4.64 -15.37 -2.24
CA ASN A 102 -5.26 -16.32 -3.15
C ASN A 102 -5.52 -15.73 -4.55
N GLY A 103 -4.96 -14.55 -4.83
CA GLY A 103 -5.22 -13.80 -6.04
C GLY A 103 -6.20 -12.64 -5.81
N SER A 104 -6.71 -12.09 -6.90
CA SER A 104 -7.64 -10.97 -6.84
C SER A 104 -9.08 -11.46 -6.78
N VAL A 105 -9.82 -11.07 -5.74
CA VAL A 105 -11.29 -11.28 -5.74
C VAL A 105 -11.97 -10.31 -6.70
N TYR A 106 -12.92 -10.81 -7.48
CA TYR A 106 -13.73 -9.99 -8.35
C TYR A 106 -14.89 -9.33 -7.58
N PRO A 107 -15.34 -8.13 -7.99
CA PRO A 107 -16.42 -7.41 -7.31
C PRO A 107 -17.72 -8.22 -7.17
N ASP A 108 -18.13 -8.95 -8.21
CA ASP A 108 -19.35 -9.74 -8.21
C ASP A 108 -19.27 -10.95 -7.25
N ASP A 109 -18.09 -11.58 -7.16
CA ASP A 109 -17.87 -12.70 -6.24
C ASP A 109 -17.90 -12.20 -4.79
N ALA A 110 -17.19 -11.13 -4.50
CA ALA A 110 -17.14 -10.51 -3.17
C ALA A 110 -18.53 -10.02 -2.69
N MET A 111 -19.36 -9.50 -3.60
CA MET A 111 -20.72 -9.06 -3.28
C MET A 111 -21.69 -10.23 -3.07
N THR A 112 -21.38 -11.39 -3.65
CA THR A 112 -22.23 -12.58 -3.55
C THR A 112 -21.93 -13.38 -2.28
N ASP A 113 -20.66 -13.44 -1.88
CA ASP A 113 -20.21 -14.12 -0.66
C ASP A 113 -19.15 -13.27 0.06
N GLU A 114 -19.54 -12.67 1.18
CA GLU A 114 -18.61 -11.89 2.03
C GLU A 114 -17.50 -12.75 2.67
N ASN A 115 -17.62 -14.06 2.63
CA ASN A 115 -16.64 -15.04 3.11
C ASN A 115 -15.94 -15.76 1.95
N ASP A 116 -16.00 -15.20 0.74
CA ASP A 116 -15.28 -15.74 -0.40
C ASP A 116 -13.79 -15.98 -0.03
N PRO A 117 -13.23 -17.16 -0.30
CA PRO A 117 -11.87 -17.52 0.09
C PRO A 117 -10.79 -16.62 -0.54
N ASP A 118 -11.12 -15.90 -1.62
CA ASP A 118 -10.22 -14.92 -2.23
C ASP A 118 -10.24 -13.57 -1.49
N ILE A 119 -11.16 -13.36 -0.53
CA ILE A 119 -11.14 -12.20 0.38
C ILE A 119 -10.13 -12.45 1.49
N THR A 120 -8.86 -12.21 1.21
CA THR A 120 -7.78 -12.36 2.17
C THR A 120 -7.40 -11.01 2.77
N LEU A 121 -7.70 -10.82 4.06
CA LEU A 121 -7.46 -9.56 4.78
C LEU A 121 -6.43 -9.76 5.88
N ALA A 122 -5.60 -8.73 6.12
CA ALA A 122 -4.66 -8.69 7.23
C ALA A 122 -4.62 -7.29 7.87
N ASP A 123 -4.23 -7.22 9.17
CA ASP A 123 -4.16 -5.96 9.92
C ASP A 123 -2.87 -5.83 10.75
N ASP A 124 -1.85 -6.58 10.39
CA ASP A 124 -0.62 -6.77 11.13
C ASP A 124 0.64 -6.51 10.30
N PHE A 125 0.56 -5.52 9.41
CA PHE A 125 1.67 -5.03 8.58
C PHE A 125 1.83 -3.51 8.77
N LEU A 126 2.13 -2.76 7.72
CA LEU A 126 2.24 -1.30 7.79
C LEU A 126 0.96 -0.68 8.37
N ASN A 127 1.08 0.18 9.36
CA ASN A 127 -0.06 0.82 10.01
C ASN A 127 0.04 2.34 9.87
N ILE A 128 0.18 2.82 8.63
CA ILE A 128 0.31 4.25 8.34
C ILE A 128 -1.06 4.93 8.44
N PHE A 129 -2.12 4.29 7.93
CA PHE A 129 -3.49 4.80 7.98
C PHE A 129 -4.39 3.83 8.77
N SER A 130 -4.56 4.08 10.05
CA SER A 130 -5.14 3.13 11.01
C SER A 130 -6.63 2.83 10.82
N GLU A 131 -7.39 3.70 10.16
CA GLU A 131 -8.86 3.60 10.06
C GLU A 131 -9.34 3.29 8.63
N TYR A 132 -8.41 2.98 7.72
CA TYR A 132 -8.71 2.80 6.30
C TYR A 132 -8.35 1.41 5.81
N ILE A 133 -9.05 1.00 4.74
CA ILE A 133 -8.59 0.03 3.76
C ILE A 133 -8.50 0.73 2.41
N PHE A 134 -7.38 0.56 1.71
CA PHE A 134 -7.14 1.19 0.42
C PHE A 134 -7.40 0.21 -0.72
N ASP A 135 -8.02 0.73 -1.79
CA ASP A 135 -8.11 0.04 -3.07
C ASP A 135 -7.74 0.98 -4.22
N THR A 136 -7.25 0.43 -5.30
CA THR A 136 -6.64 1.16 -6.42
C THR A 136 -7.24 0.71 -7.75
N HIS A 137 -6.97 1.42 -8.86
CA HIS A 137 -7.63 1.15 -10.16
C HIS A 137 -9.15 1.04 -9.98
N PHE A 138 -9.71 1.96 -9.20
CA PHE A 138 -10.98 1.72 -8.53
C PHE A 138 -12.16 1.66 -9.50
N VAL A 139 -12.36 2.72 -10.28
CA VAL A 139 -13.42 2.75 -11.29
C VAL A 139 -13.08 1.86 -12.47
N GLU A 140 -11.81 1.84 -12.89
CA GLU A 140 -11.33 1.07 -14.03
C GLU A 140 -11.60 -0.44 -13.91
N ARG A 141 -11.64 -0.94 -12.67
CA ARG A 141 -11.89 -2.36 -12.38
C ARG A 141 -13.19 -2.62 -11.62
N GLY A 142 -14.06 -1.61 -11.49
CA GLY A 142 -15.36 -1.72 -10.81
C GLY A 142 -15.28 -2.08 -9.33
N ARG A 143 -14.20 -1.69 -8.63
CA ARG A 143 -13.81 -2.24 -7.32
C ARG A 143 -14.69 -1.83 -6.14
N LEU A 144 -15.68 -0.98 -6.33
CA LEU A 144 -16.67 -0.67 -5.30
C LEU A 144 -17.34 -1.94 -4.74
N GLY A 145 -17.66 -2.90 -5.63
CA GLY A 145 -18.30 -4.15 -5.23
C GLY A 145 -17.44 -5.05 -4.33
N ARG A 146 -16.11 -4.89 -4.31
CA ARG A 146 -15.24 -5.62 -3.37
C ARG A 146 -14.86 -4.77 -2.15
N LEU A 147 -14.74 -3.45 -2.29
CA LEU A 147 -14.38 -2.58 -1.18
C LEU A 147 -15.45 -2.58 -0.08
N ILE A 148 -16.74 -2.63 -0.45
CA ILE A 148 -17.84 -2.72 0.50
C ILE A 148 -17.74 -3.99 1.37
N PRO A 149 -17.65 -5.22 0.82
CA PRO A 149 -17.38 -6.42 1.62
C PRO A 149 -16.13 -6.33 2.49
N PHE A 150 -15.04 -5.77 2.01
CA PHE A 150 -13.84 -5.58 2.82
C PHE A 150 -14.08 -4.70 4.06
N CYS A 151 -14.85 -3.62 3.90
CA CYS A 151 -15.21 -2.74 5.01
C CYS A 151 -16.15 -3.41 6.01
N LEU A 152 -17.02 -4.32 5.55
CA LEU A 152 -18.00 -5.02 6.38
C LEU A 152 -17.44 -6.29 7.02
N ASN A 153 -16.32 -6.81 6.53
CA ASN A 153 -15.75 -8.06 6.99
C ASN A 153 -15.29 -7.95 8.46
N THR A 154 -15.82 -8.83 9.31
CA THR A 154 -15.56 -8.87 10.75
C THR A 154 -14.61 -9.98 11.18
N SER A 155 -14.02 -10.72 10.23
CA SER A 155 -13.20 -11.90 10.51
C SER A 155 -11.91 -11.58 11.29
N LEU A 156 -11.43 -10.34 11.25
CA LEU A 156 -10.26 -9.91 11.99
C LEU A 156 -10.64 -9.44 13.40
N SER A 157 -10.16 -10.15 14.41
CA SER A 157 -10.53 -9.96 15.83
C SER A 157 -10.14 -8.60 16.41
N THR A 158 -9.17 -7.90 15.83
CA THR A 158 -8.71 -6.59 16.26
C THR A 158 -9.70 -5.46 16.00
N PHE A 159 -10.67 -5.68 15.10
CA PHE A 159 -11.70 -4.69 14.75
C PHE A 159 -13.04 -4.91 15.45
N ASN A 160 -13.12 -5.81 16.43
CA ASN A 160 -14.35 -6.24 17.09
C ASN A 160 -15.21 -5.16 17.78
N ASN A 161 -14.80 -3.89 17.79
CA ASN A 161 -15.58 -2.81 18.42
C ASN A 161 -15.81 -1.56 17.56
N SER A 162 -15.31 -1.48 16.34
CA SER A 162 -15.60 -0.37 15.43
C SER A 162 -16.20 -0.90 14.12
N HIS A 163 -17.48 -0.71 13.99
CA HIS A 163 -18.29 -1.22 12.87
C HIS A 163 -18.08 -0.53 11.53
N PHE A 164 -17.13 0.40 11.42
CA PHE A 164 -16.87 1.12 10.17
C PHE A 164 -15.39 1.30 9.97
N LYS A 165 -14.85 0.53 9.05
CA LYS A 165 -13.60 0.82 8.37
C LYS A 165 -13.94 1.74 7.21
N ASN A 166 -13.15 2.79 7.04
CA ASN A 166 -13.32 3.66 5.89
C ASN A 166 -12.65 3.00 4.68
N GLY A 167 -13.40 2.76 3.63
CA GLY A 167 -12.85 2.35 2.35
C GLY A 167 -12.38 3.57 1.57
N LEU A 168 -11.20 3.52 0.97
CA LEU A 168 -10.70 4.58 0.11
C LEU A 168 -10.22 3.99 -1.21
N GLY A 169 -10.96 4.28 -2.27
CA GLY A 169 -10.68 3.85 -3.64
C GLY A 169 -10.06 4.98 -4.46
N VAL A 170 -8.94 4.73 -5.11
CA VAL A 170 -8.26 5.71 -5.98
C VAL A 170 -8.24 5.21 -7.41
N ASP A 171 -8.72 6.07 -8.31
CA ASP A 171 -8.75 5.82 -9.74
C ASP A 171 -7.36 5.93 -10.39
N ASP A 172 -7.21 5.40 -11.59
CA ASP A 172 -6.01 5.58 -12.39
C ASP A 172 -5.73 7.06 -12.67
N ARG A 173 -4.48 7.42 -12.77
CA ARG A 173 -4.00 8.81 -13.01
C ARG A 173 -4.51 9.81 -11.98
N THR A 174 -4.76 9.34 -10.76
CA THR A 174 -5.23 10.13 -9.63
C THR A 174 -4.39 9.78 -8.41
N ALA A 175 -4.16 10.77 -7.55
CA ALA A 175 -3.48 10.61 -6.28
C ALA A 175 -4.27 11.31 -5.18
N ILE A 176 -4.15 10.81 -3.96
CA ILE A 176 -4.51 11.55 -2.75
C ILE A 176 -3.24 11.84 -1.96
N CYS A 177 -3.00 13.13 -1.69
CA CYS A 177 -1.91 13.59 -0.85
C CYS A 177 -2.47 13.92 0.53
N ILE A 178 -2.03 13.21 1.56
CA ILE A 178 -2.52 13.39 2.94
C ILE A 178 -1.40 14.03 3.77
N ASP A 179 -1.70 15.17 4.38
CA ASP A 179 -0.74 15.90 5.21
C ASP A 179 -0.72 15.42 6.68
N SER A 180 0.17 16.02 7.49
CA SER A 180 0.31 15.70 8.92
C SER A 180 -0.90 16.10 9.78
N ASN A 181 -1.88 16.84 9.24
CA ASN A 181 -3.14 17.16 9.89
C ASN A 181 -4.28 16.22 9.45
N ASN A 182 -3.98 15.18 8.70
CA ASN A 182 -4.94 14.26 8.06
C ASN A 182 -5.87 14.96 7.05
N ILE A 183 -5.40 16.02 6.40
CA ILE A 183 -6.13 16.70 5.33
C ILE A 183 -5.68 16.08 4.01
N GLY A 184 -6.63 15.52 3.26
CA GLY A 184 -6.41 14.92 1.96
C GLY A 184 -6.67 15.92 0.82
N GLU A 185 -5.74 16.03 -0.11
CA GLU A 185 -5.90 16.75 -1.37
C GLU A 185 -5.87 15.76 -2.54
N VAL A 186 -6.90 15.81 -3.40
CA VAL A 186 -6.99 14.94 -4.58
C VAL A 186 -6.35 15.65 -5.77
N MET A 187 -5.41 14.96 -6.42
CA MET A 187 -4.70 15.44 -7.61
C MET A 187 -4.87 14.44 -8.75
N GLY A 188 -4.99 14.94 -9.97
CA GLY A 188 -5.08 14.08 -11.15
C GLY A 188 -6.32 14.34 -11.99
N SER A 189 -6.71 13.34 -12.79
CA SER A 189 -7.76 13.50 -13.81
C SER A 189 -9.04 12.71 -13.53
N ALA A 190 -9.11 11.97 -12.42
CA ALA A 190 -10.26 11.18 -12.05
C ALA A 190 -10.61 11.40 -10.56
N ALA A 191 -11.14 10.40 -9.85
CA ALA A 191 -11.73 10.57 -8.54
C ALA A 191 -11.04 9.74 -7.43
N VAL A 192 -11.28 10.16 -6.20
CA VAL A 192 -11.10 9.35 -4.99
C VAL A 192 -12.48 9.13 -4.40
N THR A 193 -12.81 7.88 -4.11
CA THR A 193 -14.07 7.46 -3.47
C THR A 193 -13.77 7.10 -2.01
N ILE A 194 -14.59 7.59 -1.09
CA ILE A 194 -14.51 7.32 0.36
C ILE A 194 -15.85 6.75 0.83
#